data_a5468f0719903f3377b882d5f865f212
#
_entry.id   a5468f0719903f3377b882d5f865f212
#
_cell.length_a   1.000
_cell.length_b   1.000
_cell.length_c   1.000
_cell.angle_alpha   90.00
_cell.angle_beta   90.00
_cell.angle_gamma   90.00
#
_symmetry.space_group_name_H-M   'P 1'
#
loop_
_entity.id
_entity.type
_entity.pdbx_description
1 polymer ?
#
loop_
_entity_poly.entity_id
_entity_poly.type
_entity_poly.pdbx_seq_one_letter_code
_entity_poly.pdbx_strand_id
1 'polypeptide(L)'
;YVFAAEYRVDKTNWALEDLKATLEAFPEGFLTKLRQDWEDLTVCIVDTIQGTAESGSLDSAEGLQFQNGSHFYIALAPKEEDSLKHTLFHEFSHLIDNRVLTKTGAYDNWNDLNPQDFAYSLDLNADMTPYKALLTGPDRVFIDNYAMTFPAEDRARIFECACTSGNEEDFMSPILQAKLQRICTGI
;
A
#
# COMPACT_ATOMS: atom_id res chain seq x y z
N TYR A 1 -15.35 6.56 4.33
CA TYR A 1 -15.50 7.86 4.99
C TYR A 1 -14.71 7.83 6.28
N VAL A 2 -13.90 8.86 6.50
CA VAL A 2 -13.05 8.96 7.69
C VAL A 2 -13.67 9.96 8.65
N PHE A 3 -13.89 9.56 9.90
CA PHE A 3 -14.35 10.43 10.97
C PHE A 3 -13.31 10.45 12.08
N ALA A 4 -12.71 11.59 12.35
CA ALA A 4 -11.89 11.80 13.55
C ALA A 4 -12.83 11.88 14.76
N ALA A 5 -12.80 10.87 15.65
CA ALA A 5 -13.71 10.81 16.77
C ALA A 5 -13.19 11.56 18.02
N GLU A 6 -11.90 11.49 18.31
CA GLU A 6 -11.27 12.17 19.45
C GLU A 6 -9.81 12.49 19.19
N TYR A 7 -9.38 13.66 19.68
CA TYR A 7 -7.98 14.07 19.65
C TYR A 7 -7.27 13.54 20.91
N ARG A 8 -6.33 12.59 20.70
CA ARG A 8 -5.46 12.06 21.76
C ARG A 8 -4.06 12.61 21.59
N VAL A 9 -3.67 13.55 22.42
CA VAL A 9 -2.39 14.28 22.33
C VAL A 9 -1.18 13.34 22.40
N ASP A 10 -1.22 12.34 23.26
CA ASP A 10 -0.16 11.34 23.43
C ASP A 10 0.07 10.51 22.16
N LYS A 11 -1.01 9.97 21.59
CA LYS A 11 -0.96 9.19 20.35
C LYS A 11 -0.58 10.06 19.13
N THR A 12 -1.05 11.29 19.08
CA THR A 12 -0.83 12.17 17.94
C THR A 12 0.61 12.64 17.84
N ASN A 13 1.30 12.87 18.95
CA ASN A 13 2.67 13.41 18.94
C ASN A 13 3.65 12.41 18.31
N TRP A 14 3.69 11.16 18.77
CA TRP A 14 4.59 10.17 18.17
C TRP A 14 4.23 9.88 16.72
N ALA A 15 2.94 9.83 16.38
CA ALA A 15 2.49 9.57 15.03
C ALA A 15 2.90 10.70 14.05
N LEU A 16 2.89 11.96 14.49
CA LEU A 16 3.38 13.08 13.68
C LEU A 16 4.90 13.05 13.49
N GLU A 17 5.66 12.68 14.53
CA GLU A 17 7.11 12.54 14.44
C GLU A 17 7.50 11.40 13.48
N ASP A 18 6.83 10.27 13.60
CA ASP A 18 7.06 9.11 12.71
C ASP A 18 6.63 9.38 11.27
N LEU A 19 5.47 10.03 11.07
CA LEU A 19 5.04 10.50 9.76
C LEU A 19 6.08 11.41 9.12
N LYS A 20 6.59 12.39 9.87
CA LYS A 20 7.62 13.31 9.38
C LYS A 20 8.90 12.55 8.99
N ALA A 21 9.40 11.68 9.87
CA ALA A 21 10.60 10.89 9.61
C ALA A 21 10.43 10.00 8.37
N THR A 22 9.25 9.40 8.19
CA THR A 22 8.93 8.56 7.04
C THR A 22 8.88 9.38 5.74
N LEU A 23 8.26 10.56 5.76
CA LEU A 23 8.21 11.44 4.58
C LEU A 23 9.59 12.00 4.21
N GLU A 24 10.44 12.27 5.18
CA GLU A 24 11.83 12.72 4.97
C GLU A 24 12.74 11.61 4.40
N ALA A 25 12.35 10.34 4.52
CA ALA A 25 13.08 9.22 3.93
C ALA A 25 12.89 9.11 2.41
N PHE A 26 11.87 9.74 1.82
CA PHE A 26 11.71 9.77 0.37
C PHE A 26 12.82 10.59 -0.30
N PRO A 27 13.29 10.18 -1.50
CA PRO A 27 14.26 10.96 -2.26
C PRO A 27 13.78 12.40 -2.50
N GLU A 28 14.72 13.34 -2.50
CA GLU A 28 14.42 14.74 -2.80
C GLU A 28 13.67 14.86 -4.15
N GLY A 29 12.60 15.61 -4.16
CA GLY A 29 11.78 15.83 -5.34
C GLY A 29 10.77 14.72 -5.66
N PHE A 30 10.83 13.56 -5.00
CA PHE A 30 9.89 12.46 -5.24
C PHE A 30 8.43 12.88 -5.02
N LEU A 31 8.13 13.41 -3.84
CA LEU A 31 6.78 13.89 -3.50
C LEU A 31 6.34 15.05 -4.40
N THR A 32 7.27 15.92 -4.78
CA THR A 32 6.99 17.03 -5.71
C THR A 32 6.62 16.50 -7.09
N LYS A 33 7.32 15.46 -7.56
CA LYS A 33 7.05 14.83 -8.86
C LYS A 33 5.71 14.10 -8.86
N LEU A 34 5.38 13.41 -7.79
CA LEU A 34 4.06 12.79 -7.63
C LEU A 34 2.94 13.84 -7.62
N ARG A 35 3.18 14.96 -6.95
CA ARG A 35 2.20 16.05 -6.82
C ARG A 35 1.89 16.80 -8.14
N GLN A 36 2.71 16.67 -9.19
CA GLN A 36 2.46 17.35 -10.47
C GLN A 36 1.09 17.03 -11.09
N ASP A 37 0.51 15.90 -10.75
CA ASP A 37 -0.79 15.47 -11.25
C ASP A 37 -1.94 15.69 -10.26
N TRP A 38 -1.65 16.21 -9.06
CA TRP A 38 -2.63 16.40 -7.97
C TRP A 38 -2.62 17.85 -7.51
N GLU A 39 -3.80 18.40 -7.24
CA GLU A 39 -3.87 19.73 -6.65
C GLU A 39 -3.35 19.70 -5.22
N ASP A 40 -3.74 18.68 -4.46
CA ASP A 40 -3.42 18.55 -3.06
C ASP A 40 -3.34 17.09 -2.59
N LEU A 41 -2.42 16.82 -1.65
CA LEU A 41 -2.38 15.58 -0.88
C LEU A 41 -2.44 15.95 0.61
N THR A 42 -3.43 15.40 1.31
CA THR A 42 -3.59 15.55 2.76
C THR A 42 -3.40 14.21 3.43
N VAL A 43 -2.46 14.11 4.36
CA VAL A 43 -2.31 12.96 5.26
C VAL A 43 -3.00 13.29 6.58
N CYS A 44 -3.95 12.45 7.00
CA CYS A 44 -4.71 12.61 8.22
C CYS A 44 -4.38 11.49 9.20
N ILE A 45 -4.01 11.82 10.43
CA ILE A 45 -3.93 10.86 11.53
C ILE A 45 -5.28 10.87 12.23
N VAL A 46 -5.92 9.69 12.30
CA VAL A 46 -7.26 9.52 12.87
C VAL A 46 -7.24 8.41 13.93
N ASP A 47 -8.25 8.38 14.80
CA ASP A 47 -8.36 7.33 15.81
C ASP A 47 -8.85 6.01 15.20
N THR A 48 -9.85 6.09 14.32
CA THR A 48 -10.45 4.92 13.65
C THR A 48 -10.88 5.27 12.23
N ILE A 49 -10.89 4.25 11.38
CA ILE A 49 -11.50 4.28 10.04
C ILE A 49 -12.72 3.37 10.10
N GLN A 50 -13.87 3.86 9.67
CA GLN A 50 -15.12 3.12 9.67
C GLN A 50 -15.88 3.32 8.36
N GLY A 51 -16.59 2.30 7.93
CA GLY A 51 -17.43 2.36 6.73
C GLY A 51 -17.37 1.09 5.90
N THR A 52 -17.87 1.22 4.69
CA THR A 52 -17.84 0.14 3.69
C THR A 52 -17.30 0.67 2.38
N ALA A 53 -16.42 -0.11 1.74
CA ALA A 53 -16.01 0.05 0.35
C ALA A 53 -16.64 -1.06 -0.49
N GLU A 54 -16.49 -1.00 -1.81
CA GLU A 54 -16.90 -2.11 -2.70
C GLU A 54 -16.20 -3.42 -2.36
N SER A 55 -14.97 -3.34 -1.83
CA SER A 55 -14.15 -4.47 -1.39
C SER A 55 -14.51 -5.05 -0.02
N GLY A 56 -15.39 -4.40 0.76
CA GLY A 56 -15.80 -4.88 2.08
C GLY A 56 -15.86 -3.82 3.18
N SER A 57 -15.90 -4.27 4.46
CA SER A 57 -15.87 -3.39 5.63
C SER A 57 -14.49 -2.76 5.83
N LEU A 58 -14.47 -1.49 6.20
CA LEU A 58 -13.27 -0.71 6.57
C LEU A 58 -13.03 -0.66 8.09
N ASP A 59 -13.88 -1.29 8.90
CA ASP A 59 -13.87 -1.11 10.37
C ASP A 59 -12.57 -1.56 11.07
N SER A 60 -11.75 -2.35 10.40
CA SER A 60 -10.43 -2.78 10.89
C SER A 60 -9.26 -2.18 10.13
N ALA A 61 -9.50 -1.31 9.16
CA ALA A 61 -8.46 -0.71 8.36
C ALA A 61 -7.56 0.21 9.20
N GLU A 62 -6.26 0.14 8.99
CA GLU A 62 -5.26 1.02 9.59
C GLU A 62 -4.90 2.18 8.66
N GLY A 63 -5.16 2.03 7.37
CA GLY A 63 -5.00 3.04 6.35
C GLY A 63 -6.16 3.08 5.38
N LEU A 64 -6.29 4.20 4.69
CA LEU A 64 -7.22 4.38 3.59
C LEU A 64 -6.76 5.52 2.69
N GLN A 65 -6.45 5.19 1.44
CA GLN A 65 -6.29 6.18 0.39
C GLN A 65 -7.63 6.43 -0.28
N PHE A 66 -8.00 7.70 -0.45
CA PHE A 66 -9.21 8.08 -1.16
C PHE A 66 -9.07 9.44 -1.85
N GLN A 67 -9.97 9.71 -2.78
CA GLN A 67 -10.01 10.94 -3.56
C GLN A 67 -11.36 11.63 -3.40
N ASN A 68 -11.32 12.97 -3.32
CA ASN A 68 -12.51 13.81 -3.38
C ASN A 68 -12.26 14.97 -4.36
N GLY A 69 -12.83 14.89 -5.56
CA GLY A 69 -12.49 15.78 -6.65
C GLY A 69 -11.04 15.59 -7.11
N SER A 70 -10.26 16.67 -7.12
CA SER A 70 -8.82 16.66 -7.43
C SER A 70 -7.92 16.53 -6.17
N HIS A 71 -8.53 16.45 -4.98
CA HIS A 71 -7.81 16.31 -3.72
C HIS A 71 -7.67 14.85 -3.32
N PHE A 72 -6.44 14.46 -2.98
CA PHE A 72 -6.11 13.13 -2.50
C PHE A 72 -5.89 13.13 -0.99
N TYR A 73 -6.31 12.05 -0.36
CA TYR A 73 -6.22 11.86 1.08
C TYR A 73 -5.61 10.51 1.40
N ILE A 74 -4.77 10.48 2.42
CA ILE A 74 -4.37 9.26 3.12
C ILE A 74 -4.80 9.43 4.58
N ALA A 75 -5.70 8.58 5.05
CA ALA A 75 -6.05 8.49 6.46
C ALA A 75 -5.27 7.35 7.08
N LEU A 76 -4.66 7.60 8.23
CA LEU A 76 -3.88 6.63 9.01
C LEU A 76 -4.49 6.52 10.39
N ALA A 77 -4.87 5.30 10.79
CA ALA A 77 -5.37 4.95 12.12
C ALA A 77 -4.40 3.98 12.79
N PRO A 78 -3.17 4.42 13.17
CA PRO A 78 -2.14 3.56 13.68
C PRO A 78 -2.57 2.94 15.01
N LYS A 79 -2.46 1.62 15.13
CA LYS A 79 -2.74 0.87 16.37
C LYS A 79 -1.51 0.80 17.27
N GLU A 80 -0.34 0.67 16.65
CA GLU A 80 0.96 0.53 17.32
C GLU A 80 1.97 1.48 16.68
N GLU A 81 3.06 1.82 17.41
CA GLU A 81 4.07 2.77 16.92
C GLU A 81 4.71 2.34 15.61
N ASP A 82 4.98 1.04 15.44
CA ASP A 82 5.64 0.53 14.23
C ASP A 82 4.70 0.40 13.03
N SER A 83 3.38 0.46 13.22
CA SER A 83 2.42 0.22 12.14
C SER A 83 2.28 1.40 11.17
N LEU A 84 2.52 2.64 11.63
CA LEU A 84 2.29 3.84 10.82
C LEU A 84 3.13 3.88 9.55
N LYS A 85 4.41 3.56 9.65
CA LYS A 85 5.34 3.56 8.52
C LYS A 85 4.92 2.54 7.44
N HIS A 86 4.58 1.34 7.86
CA HIS A 86 4.09 0.28 6.99
C HIS A 86 2.81 0.72 6.27
N THR A 87 1.82 1.16 7.05
CA THR A 87 0.53 1.63 6.53
C THR A 87 0.71 2.81 5.57
N LEU A 88 1.58 3.77 5.91
CA LEU A 88 1.82 4.93 5.05
C LEU A 88 2.38 4.51 3.69
N PHE A 89 3.38 3.64 3.63
CA PHE A 89 3.93 3.17 2.36
C PHE A 89 2.90 2.35 1.56
N HIS A 90 2.07 1.57 2.24
CA HIS A 90 0.97 0.86 1.61
C HIS A 90 0.01 1.81 0.89
N GLU A 91 -0.48 2.82 1.60
CA GLU A 91 -1.42 3.81 1.05
C GLU A 91 -0.77 4.70 -0.02
N PHE A 92 0.53 5.00 0.11
CA PHE A 92 1.28 5.69 -0.94
C PHE A 92 1.35 4.87 -2.22
N SER A 93 1.44 3.54 -2.13
CA SER A 93 1.41 2.70 -3.31
C SER A 93 0.13 2.85 -4.11
N HIS A 94 -1.02 2.97 -3.43
CA HIS A 94 -2.30 3.21 -4.11
C HIS A 94 -2.35 4.57 -4.83
N LEU A 95 -1.70 5.61 -4.27
CA LEU A 95 -1.53 6.88 -4.99
C LEU A 95 -0.64 6.75 -6.22
N ILE A 96 0.46 6.00 -6.11
CA ILE A 96 1.36 5.69 -7.22
C ILE A 96 0.60 4.92 -8.30
N ASP A 97 -0.19 3.92 -7.91
CA ASP A 97 -1.02 3.13 -8.82
C ASP A 97 -1.94 4.00 -9.67
N ASN A 98 -2.64 4.94 -9.06
CA ASN A 98 -3.52 5.87 -9.78
C ASN A 98 -2.77 6.62 -10.89
N ARG A 99 -1.54 7.05 -10.62
CA ARG A 99 -0.69 7.72 -11.59
C ARG A 99 -0.21 6.76 -12.68
N VAL A 100 0.36 5.62 -12.29
CA VAL A 100 0.97 4.66 -13.21
C VAL A 100 -0.07 4.09 -14.16
N LEU A 101 -1.24 3.68 -13.65
CA LEU A 101 -2.33 3.14 -14.45
C LEU A 101 -2.90 4.13 -15.46
N THR A 102 -2.85 5.44 -15.15
CA THR A 102 -3.41 6.47 -16.03
C THR A 102 -2.40 7.07 -16.99
N LYS A 103 -1.10 7.01 -16.70
CA LYS A 103 -0.05 7.73 -17.44
C LYS A 103 0.96 6.83 -18.13
N THR A 104 1.06 5.58 -17.71
CA THR A 104 2.07 4.64 -18.23
C THR A 104 1.44 3.29 -18.50
N GLY A 105 2.11 2.44 -19.29
CA GLY A 105 1.73 1.03 -19.45
C GLY A 105 2.54 0.09 -18.53
N ALA A 106 3.18 0.62 -17.48
CA ALA A 106 4.08 -0.19 -16.65
C ALA A 106 3.39 -1.37 -15.95
N TYR A 107 2.09 -1.24 -15.66
CA TYR A 107 1.30 -2.30 -15.02
C TYR A 107 0.46 -3.12 -16.02
N ASP A 108 0.59 -2.85 -17.32
CA ASP A 108 -0.02 -3.69 -18.32
C ASP A 108 0.54 -5.11 -18.17
N ASN A 109 -0.34 -6.09 -18.25
CA ASN A 109 0.00 -7.50 -18.07
C ASN A 109 0.66 -7.82 -16.70
N TRP A 110 0.31 -7.10 -15.63
CA TRP A 110 0.79 -7.40 -14.27
C TRP A 110 0.54 -8.86 -13.89
N ASN A 111 -0.61 -9.41 -14.29
CA ASN A 111 -0.99 -10.78 -14.00
C ASN A 111 -0.07 -11.83 -14.66
N ASP A 112 0.66 -11.48 -15.72
CA ASP A 112 1.61 -12.39 -16.36
C ASP A 112 2.83 -12.71 -15.49
N LEU A 113 3.04 -11.94 -14.41
CA LEU A 113 4.04 -12.21 -13.39
C LEU A 113 3.61 -13.30 -12.39
N ASN A 114 2.35 -13.72 -12.45
CA ASN A 114 1.79 -14.75 -11.59
C ASN A 114 1.71 -16.11 -12.33
N PRO A 115 1.63 -17.23 -11.61
CA PRO A 115 1.36 -18.53 -12.23
C PRO A 115 0.05 -18.52 -13.04
N GLN A 116 0.01 -19.28 -14.14
CA GLN A 116 -1.14 -19.29 -15.06
C GLN A 116 -2.45 -19.79 -14.43
N ASP A 117 -2.35 -20.59 -13.38
CA ASP A 117 -3.48 -21.15 -12.63
C ASP A 117 -3.88 -20.28 -11.42
N PHE A 118 -3.21 -19.14 -11.21
CA PHE A 118 -3.57 -18.19 -10.17
C PHE A 118 -4.54 -17.12 -10.69
N ALA A 119 -5.54 -16.81 -9.86
CA ALA A 119 -6.41 -15.65 -10.04
C ALA A 119 -6.60 -14.91 -8.71
N TYR A 120 -6.54 -13.57 -8.74
CA TYR A 120 -6.89 -12.76 -7.58
C TYR A 120 -8.33 -13.03 -7.15
N SER A 121 -8.57 -13.08 -5.83
CA SER A 121 -9.89 -13.41 -5.28
C SER A 121 -10.94 -12.31 -5.52
N LEU A 122 -10.51 -11.06 -5.64
CA LEU A 122 -11.35 -9.86 -5.69
C LEU A 122 -12.22 -9.69 -4.43
N ASP A 123 -11.76 -10.25 -3.31
CA ASP A 123 -12.39 -10.16 -1.99
C ASP A 123 -11.29 -10.10 -0.93
N LEU A 124 -11.26 -9.04 -0.13
CA LEU A 124 -10.25 -8.83 0.93
C LEU A 124 -10.33 -9.88 2.06
N ASN A 125 -11.47 -10.55 2.20
CA ASN A 125 -11.70 -11.58 3.22
C ASN A 125 -11.61 -13.01 2.68
N ALA A 126 -11.15 -13.19 1.44
CA ALA A 126 -11.08 -14.50 0.82
C ALA A 126 -10.11 -15.44 1.56
N ASP A 127 -10.47 -16.70 1.65
CA ASP A 127 -9.57 -17.76 2.09
C ASP A 127 -8.59 -18.13 0.97
N MET A 128 -7.35 -17.64 1.06
CA MET A 128 -6.27 -17.89 0.10
C MET A 128 -5.41 -19.11 0.49
N THR A 129 -5.83 -19.91 1.48
CA THR A 129 -5.13 -21.13 1.91
C THR A 129 -4.77 -22.09 0.76
N PRO A 130 -5.59 -22.27 -0.30
CA PRO A 130 -5.22 -23.12 -1.45
C PRO A 130 -3.94 -22.68 -2.16
N TYR A 131 -3.58 -21.39 -2.08
CA TYR A 131 -2.41 -20.81 -2.71
C TYR A 131 -1.22 -20.60 -1.75
N LYS A 132 -1.26 -21.19 -0.55
CA LYS A 132 -0.22 -21.01 0.48
C LYS A 132 1.20 -21.34 -0.03
N ALA A 133 1.34 -22.23 -0.98
CA ALA A 133 2.63 -22.56 -1.59
C ALA A 133 3.28 -21.37 -2.31
N LEU A 134 2.50 -20.39 -2.75
CA LEU A 134 2.98 -19.17 -3.43
C LEU A 134 3.57 -18.13 -2.45
N LEU A 135 3.47 -18.36 -1.14
CA LEU A 135 3.98 -17.46 -0.09
C LEU A 135 5.35 -17.87 0.45
N THR A 136 5.88 -19.02 0.04
CA THR A 136 7.07 -19.59 0.66
C THR A 136 8.07 -20.09 -0.36
N GLY A 137 9.30 -20.27 0.08
CA GLY A 137 10.37 -20.81 -0.76
C GLY A 137 11.05 -19.77 -1.64
N PRO A 138 12.05 -20.20 -2.43
CA PRO A 138 12.87 -19.30 -3.24
C PRO A 138 12.11 -18.66 -4.41
N ASP A 139 11.02 -19.29 -4.84
CA ASP A 139 10.18 -18.84 -5.96
C ASP A 139 8.82 -18.30 -5.48
N ARG A 140 8.76 -17.79 -4.23
CA ARG A 140 7.53 -17.19 -3.72
C ARG A 140 7.04 -16.07 -4.64
N VAL A 141 5.72 -15.96 -4.79
CA VAL A 141 5.08 -15.04 -5.73
C VAL A 141 4.49 -13.82 -5.03
N PHE A 142 4.04 -13.99 -3.81
CA PHE A 142 3.35 -12.95 -3.03
C PHE A 142 3.99 -12.77 -1.65
N ILE A 143 3.88 -11.56 -1.12
CA ILE A 143 4.36 -11.21 0.22
C ILE A 143 3.53 -11.93 1.29
N ASP A 144 2.19 -11.91 1.15
CA ASP A 144 1.25 -12.54 2.09
C ASP A 144 -0.10 -12.85 1.42
N ASN A 145 -1.04 -13.34 2.22
CA ASN A 145 -2.41 -13.64 1.76
C ASN A 145 -3.14 -12.41 1.22
N TYR A 146 -2.91 -11.24 1.82
CA TYR A 146 -3.57 -10.00 1.44
C TYR A 146 -3.16 -9.58 0.03
N ALA A 147 -1.90 -9.77 -0.34
CA ALA A 147 -1.39 -9.54 -1.69
C ALA A 147 -2.07 -10.38 -2.78
N MET A 148 -2.73 -11.48 -2.42
CA MET A 148 -3.45 -12.34 -3.37
C MET A 148 -4.91 -11.92 -3.60
N THR A 149 -5.39 -10.87 -2.93
CA THR A 149 -6.78 -10.43 -3.04
C THR A 149 -7.03 -9.57 -4.28
N PHE A 150 -6.21 -8.55 -4.49
CA PHE A 150 -6.30 -7.64 -5.65
C PHE A 150 -4.92 -7.34 -6.22
N PRO A 151 -4.81 -7.06 -7.54
CA PRO A 151 -3.54 -6.61 -8.13
C PRO A 151 -2.99 -5.33 -7.47
N ALA A 152 -3.85 -4.44 -7.01
CA ALA A 152 -3.45 -3.23 -6.29
C ALA A 152 -2.82 -3.56 -4.93
N GLU A 153 -3.40 -4.52 -4.20
CA GLU A 153 -2.86 -4.96 -2.91
C GLU A 153 -1.52 -5.70 -3.06
N ASP A 154 -1.37 -6.49 -4.12
CA ASP A 154 -0.09 -7.12 -4.46
C ASP A 154 1.01 -6.06 -4.64
N ARG A 155 0.76 -5.02 -5.41
CA ARG A 155 1.71 -3.91 -5.60
C ARG A 155 1.97 -3.14 -4.31
N ALA A 156 0.91 -2.88 -3.54
CA ALA A 156 1.03 -2.14 -2.28
C ALA A 156 1.88 -2.91 -1.26
N ARG A 157 1.68 -4.22 -1.11
CA ARG A 157 2.49 -5.05 -0.22
C ARG A 157 3.96 -5.13 -0.65
N ILE A 158 4.23 -5.20 -1.95
CA ILE A 158 5.61 -5.19 -2.47
C ILE A 158 6.26 -3.83 -2.21
N PHE A 159 5.59 -2.73 -2.48
CA PHE A 159 6.12 -1.39 -2.26
C PHE A 159 6.39 -1.11 -0.77
N GLU A 160 5.43 -1.43 0.08
CA GLU A 160 5.56 -1.35 1.53
C GLU A 160 6.77 -2.13 2.04
N CYS A 161 6.89 -3.40 1.68
CA CYS A 161 8.01 -4.24 2.09
C CYS A 161 9.36 -3.72 1.57
N ALA A 162 9.41 -3.20 0.35
CA ALA A 162 10.63 -2.63 -0.21
C ALA A 162 11.06 -1.32 0.48
N CYS A 163 10.10 -0.56 1.03
CA CYS A 163 10.36 0.70 1.73
C CYS A 163 10.59 0.54 3.24
N THR A 164 10.40 -0.66 3.79
CA THR A 164 10.61 -0.96 5.21
C THR A 164 11.79 -1.91 5.40
N SER A 165 12.52 -1.75 6.51
CA SER A 165 13.68 -2.60 6.82
C SER A 165 13.26 -3.98 7.32
N GLY A 166 14.15 -4.96 7.16
CA GLY A 166 13.94 -6.33 7.68
C GLY A 166 13.20 -7.27 6.74
N ASN A 167 12.92 -6.82 5.51
CA ASN A 167 12.19 -7.61 4.51
C ASN A 167 13.06 -8.00 3.30
N GLU A 168 14.37 -7.86 3.41
CA GLU A 168 15.30 -8.09 2.29
C GLU A 168 15.25 -9.54 1.78
N GLU A 169 14.97 -10.50 2.68
CA GLU A 169 14.84 -11.92 2.33
C GLU A 169 13.65 -12.19 1.40
N ASP A 170 12.60 -11.39 1.48
CA ASP A 170 11.43 -11.51 0.61
C ASP A 170 11.82 -11.31 -0.84
N PHE A 171 12.73 -10.38 -1.11
CA PHE A 171 13.22 -10.06 -2.45
C PHE A 171 14.36 -10.97 -2.94
N MET A 172 14.62 -12.09 -2.27
CA MET A 172 15.44 -13.15 -2.85
C MET A 172 14.70 -13.92 -3.96
N SER A 173 13.36 -13.85 -3.99
CA SER A 173 12.55 -14.41 -5.07
C SER A 173 12.73 -13.63 -6.38
N PRO A 174 13.08 -14.29 -7.50
CA PRO A 174 13.15 -13.64 -8.81
C PRO A 174 11.80 -13.03 -9.26
N ILE A 175 10.68 -13.62 -8.84
CA ILE A 175 9.33 -13.15 -9.17
C ILE A 175 9.04 -11.83 -8.43
N LEU A 176 9.30 -11.79 -7.12
CA LEU A 176 9.13 -10.55 -6.34
C LEU A 176 10.08 -9.45 -6.78
N GLN A 177 11.33 -9.79 -7.19
CA GLN A 177 12.23 -8.84 -7.80
C GLN A 177 11.68 -8.27 -9.12
N ALA A 178 11.13 -9.13 -10.00
CA ALA A 178 10.54 -8.68 -11.26
C ALA A 178 9.33 -7.77 -11.03
N LYS A 179 8.48 -8.09 -10.05
CA LYS A 179 7.35 -7.26 -9.64
C LYS A 179 7.82 -5.90 -9.11
N LEU A 180 8.80 -5.89 -8.18
CA LEU A 180 9.38 -4.65 -7.66
C LEU A 180 10.00 -3.80 -8.77
N GLN A 181 10.77 -4.41 -9.67
CA GLN A 181 11.35 -3.70 -10.81
C GLN A 181 10.27 -3.08 -11.70
N ARG A 182 9.13 -3.76 -11.89
CA ARG A 182 8.00 -3.23 -12.65
C ARG A 182 7.40 -2.00 -11.98
N ILE A 183 7.26 -2.00 -10.65
CA ILE A 183 6.84 -0.83 -9.87
C ILE A 183 7.83 0.33 -10.05
N CYS A 184 9.13 0.09 -9.84
CA CYS A 184 10.16 1.11 -9.99
C CYS A 184 10.23 1.71 -11.41
N THR A 185 9.89 0.94 -12.44
CA THR A 185 9.87 1.42 -13.82
C THR A 185 8.65 2.33 -14.09
N GLY A 186 7.57 2.14 -13.34
CA GLY A 186 6.33 2.93 -13.47
C GLY A 186 6.42 4.30 -12.81
N ILE A 187 7.23 4.46 -11.77
CA ILE A 187 7.41 5.69 -11.01
C ILE A 187 8.38 6.63 -11.72
#